data_cc5fb23f3adab63889a7a8751565d1c5
#
_entry.id   cc5fb23f3adab63889a7a8751565d1c5
#
_cell.length_a   1.000
_cell.length_b   1.000
_cell.length_c   1.000
_cell.angle_alpha   90.00
_cell.angle_beta   90.00
_cell.angle_gamma   90.00
#
_symmetry.space_group_name_H-M   'P 1'
#
loop_
_entity.id
_entity.type
_entity.pdbx_description
1 polymer ?
#
loop_
_entity_poly.entity_id
_entity_poly.type
_entity_poly.pdbx_seq_one_letter_code
_entity_poly.pdbx_strand_id
1 'polypeptide(L)'
;MNQRAFTLIELLVVVAIIGILAAVGVVAYNGYTKSAKLSVAKSKMQTVIKYIKAENTKCEIGETTVMDGHLNCSNRTVRKILVATEAALKDNFKHPSDSSKPGICATANACGITYNYQSKGSEGVLMLTEHGPKTTQLGICVLEPCNIVWGYQGKSCCYIETGYEVIFD
;
A
#
# COMPACT_ATOMS: atom_id res chain seq x y z
N MET A 1 1.46 62.04 4.62
CA MET A 1 1.55 60.62 4.28
C MET A 1 0.60 60.34 3.11
N ASN A 2 1.13 60.09 1.89
CA ASN A 2 0.29 59.80 0.74
C ASN A 2 -0.20 58.34 0.85
N GLN A 3 -1.44 58.14 1.23
CA GLN A 3 -2.08 56.81 1.12
C GLN A 3 -2.42 56.60 -0.36
N ARG A 4 -1.68 55.70 -0.96
CA ARG A 4 -2.03 55.20 -2.32
C ARG A 4 -3.19 54.20 -2.13
N ALA A 5 -4.38 54.59 -2.55
CA ALA A 5 -5.54 53.69 -2.61
C ALA A 5 -5.37 52.73 -3.78
N PHE A 6 -5.64 51.43 -3.53
CA PHE A 6 -5.67 50.41 -4.60
C PHE A 6 -6.80 50.69 -5.59
N THR A 7 -6.52 50.55 -6.87
CA THR A 7 -7.56 50.64 -7.88
C THR A 7 -8.36 49.34 -7.97
N LEU A 8 -9.62 49.46 -8.37
CA LEU A 8 -10.50 48.27 -8.52
C LEU A 8 -9.99 47.35 -9.61
N ILE A 9 -9.35 47.87 -10.67
CA ILE A 9 -8.78 47.08 -11.76
C ILE A 9 -7.55 46.28 -11.33
N GLU A 10 -6.69 46.84 -10.45
CA GLU A 10 -5.53 46.09 -9.92
C GLU A 10 -5.97 44.89 -9.10
N LEU A 11 -7.02 45.04 -8.29
CA LEU A 11 -7.56 43.93 -7.54
C LEU A 11 -8.17 42.86 -8.46
N LEU A 12 -8.92 43.29 -9.48
CA LEU A 12 -9.59 42.38 -10.42
C LEU A 12 -8.60 41.53 -11.22
N VAL A 13 -7.51 42.14 -11.70
CA VAL A 13 -6.45 41.42 -12.43
C VAL A 13 -5.76 40.40 -11.54
N VAL A 14 -5.45 40.77 -10.30
CA VAL A 14 -4.79 39.85 -9.35
C VAL A 14 -5.65 38.61 -9.08
N VAL A 15 -6.94 38.81 -8.79
CA VAL A 15 -7.83 37.66 -8.50
C VAL A 15 -8.06 36.78 -9.74
N ALA A 16 -8.07 37.37 -10.95
CA ALA A 16 -8.16 36.62 -12.19
C ALA A 16 -6.92 35.73 -12.41
N ILE A 17 -5.72 36.26 -12.19
CA ILE A 17 -4.46 35.49 -12.30
C ILE A 17 -4.41 34.38 -11.26
N ILE A 18 -4.74 34.67 -10.00
CA ILE A 18 -4.79 33.65 -8.96
C ILE A 18 -5.80 32.54 -9.29
N GLY A 19 -6.97 32.90 -9.81
CA GLY A 19 -7.99 31.94 -10.23
C GLY A 19 -7.49 30.97 -11.30
N ILE A 20 -6.79 31.48 -12.32
CA ILE A 20 -6.20 30.66 -13.39
C ILE A 20 -5.11 29.74 -12.84
N LEU A 21 -4.19 30.28 -12.01
CA LEU A 21 -3.10 29.49 -11.43
C LEU A 21 -3.63 28.41 -10.49
N ALA A 22 -4.66 28.72 -9.68
CA ALA A 22 -5.28 27.75 -8.79
C ALA A 22 -5.95 26.60 -9.57
N ALA A 23 -6.66 26.90 -10.66
CA ALA A 23 -7.31 25.91 -11.48
C ALA A 23 -6.31 24.89 -12.09
N VAL A 24 -5.19 25.37 -12.63
CA VAL A 24 -4.14 24.50 -13.17
C VAL A 24 -3.40 23.75 -12.05
N GLY A 25 -3.12 24.43 -10.94
CA GLY A 25 -2.38 23.88 -9.80
C GLY A 25 -3.07 22.67 -9.16
N VAL A 26 -4.39 22.70 -9.01
CA VAL A 26 -5.16 21.59 -8.40
C VAL A 26 -5.08 20.32 -9.25
N VAL A 27 -5.19 20.43 -10.57
CA VAL A 27 -5.12 19.26 -11.47
C VAL A 27 -3.73 18.62 -11.45
N ALA A 28 -2.69 19.44 -11.53
CA ALA A 28 -1.30 18.98 -11.46
C ALA A 28 -0.97 18.31 -10.09
N TYR A 29 -1.44 18.92 -9.00
CA TYR A 29 -1.24 18.38 -7.64
C TYR A 29 -1.89 17.01 -7.46
N ASN A 30 -3.12 16.82 -7.95
CA ASN A 30 -3.82 15.53 -7.87
C ASN A 30 -3.09 14.43 -8.66
N GLY A 31 -2.57 14.75 -9.84
CA GLY A 31 -1.76 13.82 -10.63
C GLY A 31 -0.46 13.41 -9.93
N TYR A 32 0.23 14.38 -9.35
CA TYR A 32 1.47 14.15 -8.61
C TYR A 32 1.26 13.28 -7.36
N THR A 33 0.26 13.59 -6.55
CA THR A 33 -0.04 12.83 -5.32
C THR A 33 -0.42 11.39 -5.62
N LYS A 34 -1.19 11.15 -6.69
CA LYS A 34 -1.52 9.79 -7.14
C LYS A 34 -0.25 9.01 -7.54
N SER A 35 0.63 9.60 -8.32
CA SER A 35 1.88 8.98 -8.75
C SER A 35 2.80 8.69 -7.55
N ALA A 36 2.90 9.61 -6.61
CA ALA A 36 3.68 9.44 -5.39
C ALA A 36 3.16 8.28 -4.53
N LYS A 37 1.85 8.19 -4.29
CA LYS A 37 1.22 7.08 -3.57
C LYS A 37 1.50 5.74 -4.24
N LEU A 38 1.41 5.68 -5.59
CA LEU A 38 1.72 4.48 -6.37
C LEU A 38 3.17 4.04 -6.20
N SER A 39 4.10 4.96 -6.24
CA SER A 39 5.54 4.70 -6.06
C SER A 39 5.84 4.16 -4.66
N VAL A 40 5.27 4.77 -3.62
CA VAL A 40 5.40 4.31 -2.23
C VAL A 40 4.81 2.90 -2.07
N ALA A 41 3.65 2.63 -2.65
CA ALA A 41 3.02 1.32 -2.61
C ALA A 41 3.92 0.23 -3.23
N LYS A 42 4.46 0.49 -4.43
CA LYS A 42 5.41 -0.43 -5.09
C LYS A 42 6.65 -0.70 -4.24
N SER A 43 7.22 0.35 -3.64
CA SER A 43 8.37 0.22 -2.76
C SER A 43 8.07 -0.65 -1.53
N LYS A 44 6.92 -0.44 -0.89
CA LYS A 44 6.47 -1.27 0.25
C LYS A 44 6.36 -2.75 -0.14
N MET A 45 5.70 -3.04 -1.26
CA MET A 45 5.54 -4.41 -1.76
C MET A 45 6.90 -5.09 -2.01
N GLN A 46 7.82 -4.40 -2.70
CA GLN A 46 9.17 -4.91 -2.96
C GLN A 46 9.95 -5.17 -1.67
N THR A 47 9.80 -4.32 -0.66
CA THR A 47 10.44 -4.49 0.65
C THR A 47 9.97 -5.76 1.32
N VAL A 48 8.65 -6.01 1.33
CA VAL A 48 8.08 -7.22 1.92
C VAL A 48 8.50 -8.48 1.17
N ILE A 49 8.50 -8.46 -0.17
CA ILE A 49 8.97 -9.59 -0.99
C ILE A 49 10.43 -9.92 -0.66
N LYS A 50 11.31 -8.91 -0.63
CA LYS A 50 12.72 -9.10 -0.30
C LYS A 50 12.89 -9.66 1.12
N TYR A 51 12.11 -9.18 2.09
CA TYR A 51 12.10 -9.69 3.44
C TYR A 51 11.72 -11.18 3.47
N ILE A 52 10.60 -11.56 2.85
CA ILE A 52 10.15 -12.97 2.79
C ILE A 52 11.23 -13.86 2.17
N LYS A 53 11.81 -13.44 1.04
CA LYS A 53 12.87 -14.21 0.37
C LYS A 53 14.11 -14.36 1.26
N ALA A 54 14.56 -13.29 1.88
CA ALA A 54 15.72 -13.32 2.79
C ALA A 54 15.48 -14.24 4.00
N GLU A 55 14.31 -14.17 4.62
CA GLU A 55 13.97 -15.03 5.76
C GLU A 55 13.84 -16.51 5.34
N ASN A 56 13.29 -16.80 4.17
CA ASN A 56 13.27 -18.17 3.65
C ASN A 56 14.66 -18.73 3.36
N THR A 57 15.58 -17.91 2.81
CA THR A 57 16.97 -18.31 2.59
C THR A 57 17.67 -18.67 3.90
N LYS A 58 17.37 -17.99 5.01
CA LYS A 58 17.89 -18.39 6.33
C LYS A 58 17.50 -19.81 6.72
N CYS A 59 16.28 -20.23 6.42
CA CYS A 59 15.88 -21.63 6.62
C CYS A 59 16.70 -22.62 5.78
N GLU A 60 17.08 -22.26 4.56
CA GLU A 60 17.86 -23.12 3.64
C GLU A 60 19.31 -23.29 4.13
N ILE A 61 19.85 -22.31 4.81
CA ILE A 61 21.20 -22.36 5.39
C ILE A 61 21.26 -22.94 6.81
N GLY A 62 20.11 -23.46 7.33
CA GLY A 62 20.09 -24.25 8.55
C GLY A 62 19.51 -23.55 9.80
N GLU A 63 18.96 -22.35 9.67
CA GLU A 63 18.21 -21.75 10.78
C GLU A 63 16.96 -22.57 11.11
N THR A 64 16.65 -22.67 12.39
CA THR A 64 15.47 -23.43 12.85
C THR A 64 14.19 -22.59 12.87
N THR A 65 14.34 -21.31 13.18
CA THR A 65 13.24 -20.33 13.24
C THR A 65 13.66 -19.01 12.59
N VAL A 66 12.73 -18.36 11.89
CA VAL A 66 12.95 -17.09 11.19
C VAL A 66 11.76 -16.14 11.42
N MET A 67 11.79 -14.94 10.82
CA MET A 67 10.74 -13.93 10.98
C MET A 67 10.49 -13.59 12.46
N ASP A 68 11.56 -13.23 13.18
CA ASP A 68 11.54 -12.93 14.62
C ASP A 68 10.95 -14.07 15.49
N GLY A 69 11.17 -15.33 15.08
CA GLY A 69 10.70 -16.52 15.76
C GLY A 69 9.26 -16.93 15.42
N HIS A 70 8.58 -16.19 14.53
CA HIS A 70 7.19 -16.48 14.15
C HIS A 70 7.04 -17.62 13.14
N LEU A 71 8.12 -18.06 12.50
CA LEU A 71 8.10 -19.16 11.53
C LEU A 71 9.12 -20.23 11.87
N ASN A 72 8.64 -21.49 11.99
CA ASN A 72 9.49 -22.65 12.08
C ASN A 72 9.83 -23.19 10.68
N CYS A 73 11.13 -23.37 10.39
CA CYS A 73 11.64 -23.76 9.09
C CYS A 73 11.27 -25.19 8.67
N SER A 74 11.02 -26.12 9.63
CA SER A 74 10.70 -27.53 9.33
C SER A 74 9.29 -27.73 8.77
N ASN A 75 8.38 -26.77 8.95
CA ASN A 75 6.97 -26.90 8.55
C ASN A 75 6.48 -25.60 7.89
N ARG A 76 7.14 -25.24 6.77
CA ARG A 76 6.80 -24.05 5.99
C ARG A 76 5.65 -24.34 5.02
N THR A 77 4.62 -23.50 5.05
CA THR A 77 3.62 -23.39 3.99
C THR A 77 3.48 -21.91 3.64
N VAL A 78 3.00 -21.60 2.44
CA VAL A 78 2.77 -20.19 2.01
C VAL A 78 1.98 -19.44 3.07
N ARG A 79 0.86 -20.02 3.53
CA ARG A 79 0.01 -19.40 4.56
C ARG A 79 0.76 -19.10 5.85
N LYS A 80 1.59 -20.03 6.35
CA LYS A 80 2.38 -19.81 7.57
C LYS A 80 3.42 -18.71 7.37
N ILE A 81 4.07 -18.66 6.21
CA ILE A 81 5.01 -17.61 5.86
C ILE A 81 4.31 -16.25 5.86
N LEU A 82 3.13 -16.13 5.24
CA LEU A 82 2.40 -14.87 5.19
C LEU A 82 1.94 -14.39 6.58
N VAL A 83 1.42 -15.29 7.41
CA VAL A 83 1.01 -14.96 8.79
C VAL A 83 2.22 -14.56 9.65
N ALA A 84 3.34 -15.27 9.52
CA ALA A 84 4.57 -14.93 10.20
C ALA A 84 5.16 -13.58 9.72
N THR A 85 5.06 -13.29 8.41
CA THR A 85 5.44 -12.00 7.84
C THR A 85 4.61 -10.85 8.42
N GLU A 86 3.29 -11.02 8.52
CA GLU A 86 2.41 -10.06 9.17
C GLU A 86 2.83 -9.84 10.62
N ALA A 87 3.03 -10.91 11.38
CA ALA A 87 3.40 -10.83 12.79
C ALA A 87 4.74 -10.11 13.02
N ALA A 88 5.73 -10.38 12.17
CA ALA A 88 7.06 -9.76 12.25
C ALA A 88 7.06 -8.28 11.81
N LEU A 89 6.23 -7.91 10.84
CA LEU A 89 6.26 -6.58 10.24
C LEU A 89 5.14 -5.63 10.69
N LYS A 90 4.15 -6.09 11.45
CA LYS A 90 2.98 -5.28 11.88
C LYS A 90 3.35 -3.96 12.56
N ASP A 91 4.48 -3.93 13.27
CA ASP A 91 4.93 -2.75 13.99
C ASP A 91 5.67 -1.76 13.09
N ASN A 92 6.28 -2.24 12.01
CA ASN A 92 6.96 -1.44 11.01
C ASN A 92 6.03 -0.91 9.91
N PHE A 93 4.94 -1.63 9.67
CA PHE A 93 3.92 -1.26 8.68
C PHE A 93 2.60 -0.91 9.38
N LYS A 94 2.46 0.35 9.76
CA LYS A 94 1.22 0.87 10.35
C LYS A 94 0.24 1.32 9.28
N HIS A 95 -1.06 1.26 9.62
CA HIS A 95 -2.12 1.77 8.77
C HIS A 95 -1.97 3.28 8.57
N PRO A 96 -2.05 3.82 7.34
CA PRO A 96 -1.77 5.23 7.06
C PRO A 96 -2.66 6.23 7.78
N SER A 97 -3.93 5.88 8.03
CA SER A 97 -4.91 6.75 8.68
C SER A 97 -5.19 6.39 10.15
N ASP A 98 -4.68 5.25 10.64
CA ASP A 98 -4.91 4.78 12.00
C ASP A 98 -3.71 3.95 12.48
N SER A 99 -2.76 4.61 13.14
CA SER A 99 -1.52 3.97 13.60
C SER A 99 -1.72 2.88 14.66
N SER A 100 -2.92 2.73 15.22
CA SER A 100 -3.27 1.65 16.13
C SER A 100 -3.49 0.31 15.40
N LYS A 101 -3.72 0.37 14.08
CA LYS A 101 -3.96 -0.79 13.23
C LYS A 101 -2.73 -1.18 12.41
N PRO A 102 -2.55 -2.47 12.07
CA PRO A 102 -1.50 -2.88 11.15
C PRO A 102 -1.77 -2.37 9.73
N GLY A 103 -0.70 -2.04 9.02
CA GLY A 103 -0.75 -1.67 7.60
C GLY A 103 -0.36 -2.83 6.66
N ILE A 104 -0.22 -4.04 7.21
CA ILE A 104 0.06 -5.28 6.50
C ILE A 104 -0.83 -6.39 7.04
N CYS A 105 -1.42 -7.22 6.17
CA CYS A 105 -2.38 -8.25 6.53
C CYS A 105 -2.19 -9.50 5.70
N ALA A 106 -2.05 -10.65 6.36
CA ALA A 106 -1.98 -11.97 5.72
C ALA A 106 -3.36 -12.64 5.57
N THR A 107 -4.37 -12.12 6.24
CA THR A 107 -5.75 -12.59 6.12
C THR A 107 -6.69 -11.39 6.12
N ALA A 108 -7.80 -11.49 5.40
CA ALA A 108 -8.77 -10.40 5.33
C ALA A 108 -9.31 -9.96 6.70
N ASN A 109 -9.43 -10.91 7.63
CA ASN A 109 -9.95 -10.62 8.97
C ASN A 109 -8.91 -9.93 9.88
N ALA A 110 -7.61 -10.09 9.61
CA ALA A 110 -6.55 -9.55 10.46
C ALA A 110 -6.54 -8.02 10.52
N CYS A 111 -6.90 -7.35 9.43
CA CYS A 111 -6.99 -5.89 9.38
C CYS A 111 -8.42 -5.35 9.52
N GLY A 112 -9.40 -6.19 9.84
CA GLY A 112 -10.81 -5.78 9.86
C GLY A 112 -11.35 -5.42 8.46
N ILE A 113 -10.64 -5.83 7.42
CA ILE A 113 -11.06 -5.65 6.03
C ILE A 113 -11.93 -6.85 5.67
N THR A 114 -13.24 -6.66 5.67
CA THR A 114 -14.16 -7.66 5.14
C THR A 114 -13.96 -7.75 3.63
N TYR A 115 -13.98 -8.97 3.06
CA TYR A 115 -13.93 -9.22 1.61
C TYR A 115 -15.10 -8.60 0.81
N ASN A 116 -15.90 -7.75 1.42
CA ASN A 116 -16.95 -7.03 0.75
C ASN A 116 -16.34 -5.87 -0.04
N TYR A 117 -16.60 -5.89 -1.32
CA TYR A 117 -16.26 -5.06 -2.47
C TYR A 117 -16.10 -3.53 -2.28
N GLN A 118 -16.22 -2.99 -1.07
CA GLN A 118 -16.16 -1.55 -0.76
C GLN A 118 -15.66 -1.32 0.68
N SER A 119 -14.49 -1.84 1.04
CA SER A 119 -13.93 -1.49 2.35
C SER A 119 -13.33 -0.10 2.30
N LYS A 120 -14.09 0.89 2.78
CA LYS A 120 -13.54 2.21 3.12
C LYS A 120 -12.46 2.02 4.21
N GLY A 121 -11.35 2.73 4.08
CA GLY A 121 -10.28 2.72 5.07
C GLY A 121 -9.16 1.71 4.83
N SER A 122 -9.10 1.06 3.66
CA SER A 122 -8.02 0.13 3.32
C SER A 122 -6.89 0.78 2.49
N GLU A 123 -6.97 2.08 2.24
CA GLU A 123 -5.94 2.78 1.47
C GLU A 123 -4.56 2.67 2.16
N GLY A 124 -3.57 2.19 1.42
CA GLY A 124 -2.19 2.02 1.88
C GLY A 124 -1.93 0.75 2.70
N VAL A 125 -2.94 -0.10 2.92
CA VAL A 125 -2.78 -1.41 3.57
C VAL A 125 -2.30 -2.44 2.57
N LEU A 126 -1.23 -3.17 2.92
CA LEU A 126 -0.67 -4.24 2.12
C LEU A 126 -1.36 -5.56 2.45
N MET A 127 -1.95 -6.19 1.45
CA MET A 127 -2.60 -7.50 1.55
C MET A 127 -1.66 -8.59 1.04
N LEU A 128 -1.49 -9.64 1.84
CA LEU A 128 -0.74 -10.83 1.48
C LEU A 128 -1.73 -11.99 1.33
N THR A 129 -1.71 -12.66 0.19
CA THR A 129 -2.64 -13.77 -0.06
C THR A 129 -1.94 -14.97 -0.66
N GLU A 130 -2.42 -16.13 -0.28
CA GLU A 130 -1.99 -17.39 -0.85
C GLU A 130 -2.58 -17.55 -2.24
N HIS A 131 -1.75 -17.84 -3.23
CA HIS A 131 -2.20 -18.09 -4.60
C HIS A 131 -1.94 -19.53 -5.05
N GLY A 132 -1.05 -20.24 -4.37
CA GLY A 132 -0.71 -21.63 -4.65
C GLY A 132 0.21 -22.20 -3.59
N PRO A 133 0.61 -23.46 -3.73
CA PRO A 133 1.40 -24.13 -2.70
C PRO A 133 2.79 -23.50 -2.47
N LYS A 134 3.30 -22.77 -3.46
CA LYS A 134 4.61 -22.12 -3.40
C LYS A 134 4.58 -20.63 -3.74
N THR A 135 3.41 -20.07 -4.02
CA THR A 135 3.27 -18.71 -4.56
C THR A 135 2.38 -17.85 -3.70
N THR A 136 2.70 -16.57 -3.60
CA THR A 136 1.89 -15.55 -2.95
C THR A 136 1.52 -14.44 -3.92
N GLN A 137 0.45 -13.76 -3.61
CA GLN A 137 0.01 -12.56 -4.29
C GLN A 137 -0.02 -11.41 -3.30
N LEU A 138 0.59 -10.29 -3.68
CA LEU A 138 0.62 -9.08 -2.89
C LEU A 138 -0.21 -8.00 -3.56
N GLY A 139 -0.95 -7.27 -2.78
CA GLY A 139 -1.73 -6.14 -3.27
C GLY A 139 -1.81 -5.02 -2.25
N ILE A 140 -1.95 -3.81 -2.73
CA ILE A 140 -2.14 -2.61 -1.90
C ILE A 140 -3.18 -1.70 -2.54
N CYS A 141 -4.10 -1.21 -1.73
CA CYS A 141 -5.01 -0.17 -2.16
C CYS A 141 -4.30 1.18 -2.17
N VAL A 142 -4.28 1.89 -3.29
CA VAL A 142 -3.59 3.18 -3.42
C VAL A 142 -4.54 4.36 -3.29
N LEU A 143 -5.79 4.21 -3.76
CA LEU A 143 -6.84 5.24 -3.72
C LEU A 143 -8.19 4.57 -3.50
N GLU A 144 -9.05 5.16 -2.67
CA GLU A 144 -10.44 4.71 -2.50
C GLU A 144 -11.36 5.18 -3.65
N PRO A 145 -12.41 4.42 -3.98
CA PRO A 145 -12.81 3.14 -3.40
C PRO A 145 -11.99 1.97 -3.95
N CYS A 146 -11.46 1.15 -3.05
CA CYS A 146 -10.71 -0.04 -3.43
C CYS A 146 -11.66 -1.21 -3.66
N ASN A 147 -11.89 -1.55 -4.92
CA ASN A 147 -12.57 -2.78 -5.28
C ASN A 147 -11.51 -3.87 -5.43
N ILE A 148 -11.36 -4.70 -4.43
CA ILE A 148 -10.53 -5.90 -4.52
C ILE A 148 -11.32 -6.92 -5.34
N VAL A 149 -11.17 -6.88 -6.66
CA VAL A 149 -11.69 -7.92 -7.54
C VAL A 149 -10.55 -8.90 -7.82
N TRP A 150 -10.60 -10.04 -7.14
CA TRP A 150 -9.71 -11.16 -7.42
C TRP A 150 -9.87 -11.61 -8.87
N GLY A 151 -8.82 -11.44 -9.66
CA GLY A 151 -8.71 -12.06 -10.98
C GLY A 151 -9.39 -11.38 -12.15
N TYR A 152 -9.84 -10.13 -12.05
CA TYR A 152 -10.37 -9.40 -13.19
C TYR A 152 -9.70 -8.03 -13.37
N GLN A 153 -9.21 -7.77 -14.58
CA GLN A 153 -8.70 -6.48 -15.05
C GLN A 153 -9.85 -5.46 -15.14
N GLY A 154 -10.46 -5.13 -14.02
CA GLY A 154 -11.47 -4.09 -13.93
C GLY A 154 -10.81 -2.73 -13.81
N LYS A 155 -11.14 -1.81 -14.69
CA LYS A 155 -10.59 -0.45 -14.88
C LYS A 155 -10.73 0.52 -13.69
N SER A 156 -11.03 0.08 -12.47
CA SER A 156 -11.46 1.00 -11.41
C SER A 156 -10.72 0.86 -10.10
N CYS A 157 -9.47 0.42 -10.08
CA CYS A 157 -8.78 0.49 -8.81
C CYS A 157 -7.29 0.49 -8.89
N CYS A 158 -6.83 1.29 -8.19
CA CYS A 158 -5.61 1.58 -7.54
C CYS A 158 -4.98 0.37 -6.81
N TYR A 159 -5.19 -0.83 -7.27
CA TYR A 159 -4.59 -2.07 -6.80
C TYR A 159 -3.34 -2.34 -7.63
N ILE A 160 -2.20 -2.41 -6.96
CA ILE A 160 -0.97 -2.82 -7.60
C ILE A 160 -0.79 -4.29 -7.29
N GLU A 161 -1.00 -5.10 -8.28
CA GLU A 161 -0.62 -6.50 -8.26
C GLU A 161 0.82 -6.61 -8.74
N THR A 162 1.70 -7.17 -7.92
CA THR A 162 3.09 -7.46 -8.33
C THR A 162 3.23 -8.77 -9.08
N GLY A 163 2.10 -9.42 -9.40
CA GLY A 163 2.11 -10.78 -9.95
C GLY A 163 2.32 -11.85 -8.87
N TYR A 164 2.41 -13.08 -9.32
CA TYR A 164 2.64 -14.23 -8.46
C TYR A 164 4.13 -14.35 -8.15
N GLU A 165 4.50 -14.20 -6.89
CA GLU A 165 5.87 -14.40 -6.46
C GLU A 165 6.05 -15.82 -5.91
N VAL A 166 7.02 -16.53 -6.45
CA VAL A 166 7.51 -17.80 -5.88
C VAL A 166 8.25 -17.46 -4.60
N ILE A 167 7.79 -17.98 -3.47
CA ILE A 167 8.36 -17.71 -2.17
C ILE A 167 9.47 -18.71 -1.83
N PHE A 168 9.31 -19.98 -2.27
CA PHE A 168 10.31 -21.03 -2.10
C PHE A 168 10.11 -22.11 -3.17
N ASP A 169 11.17 -22.82 -3.52
CA ASP A 169 11.18 -23.95 -4.46
C ASP A 169 10.68 -25.27 -3.83
#